data_3f38b40a640741d88413f800b5eb2f78
#
_entry.id   3f38b40a640741d88413f800b5eb2f78
#
_cell.length_a   1.000
_cell.length_b   1.000
_cell.length_c   1.000
_cell.angle_alpha   90.00
_cell.angle_beta   90.00
_cell.angle_gamma   90.00
#
_symmetry.space_group_name_H-M   'P 1'
#
loop_
_entity.id
_entity.type
_entity.pdbx_description
1 polymer ?
#
loop_
_entity_poly.entity_id
_entity_poly.type
_entity_poly.pdbx_seq_one_letter_code
_entity_poly.pdbx_strand_id
1 'polypeptide(L)'
;MAADAPNTLSSAEKSGGWKLLFDGKSMKGWVDVRKNAPPGDSWTIEDGALKSVPHPKLREDLFSKELFGDFELSWEWKIEAKGNSGLKYRIQDRFFVDEKRIKEYGKFEKLANDAATKRNVKRVDGTQEYIVGFEYQMIDNAGHPDARRGGYYQTGALYSMIPPVETAAPKRVGEYNQSRIVVKGNHIEHWLNGVKVLEGELKAATTLEKTAARWTTESPIYKALAEQPKQQCPIALQNHGDAAWFRNIKVRKL
;
A
#
# COMPACT_ATOMS: atom_id res chain seq x y z
N MET A 1 23.77 -21.98 2.87
CA MET A 1 22.76 -22.05 3.97
C MET A 1 21.41 -22.17 3.29
N ALA A 2 20.55 -23.11 3.72
CA ALA A 2 19.19 -23.19 3.22
C ALA A 2 18.47 -21.89 3.61
N ALA A 3 17.70 -21.31 2.67
CA ALA A 3 16.86 -20.15 2.98
C ALA A 3 15.83 -20.56 4.05
N ASP A 4 15.62 -19.70 5.04
CA ASP A 4 14.59 -19.93 6.05
C ASP A 4 13.23 -20.13 5.37
N ALA A 5 12.41 -21.01 5.93
CA ALA A 5 11.05 -21.22 5.43
C ALA A 5 10.28 -19.89 5.46
N PRO A 6 9.47 -19.59 4.42
CA PRO A 6 8.68 -18.37 4.42
C PRO A 6 7.75 -18.27 5.63
N ASN A 7 7.41 -17.06 6.05
CA ASN A 7 6.56 -16.77 7.20
C ASN A 7 7.13 -17.29 8.53
N THR A 8 8.44 -17.19 8.68
CA THR A 8 9.14 -17.50 9.94
C THR A 8 10.06 -16.34 10.32
N LEU A 9 10.43 -16.29 11.60
CA LEU A 9 11.45 -15.37 12.11
C LEU A 9 12.69 -16.17 12.48
N SER A 10 13.84 -15.72 11.99
CA SER A 10 15.15 -16.21 12.45
C SER A 10 15.38 -15.81 13.92
N SER A 11 16.35 -16.44 14.56
CA SER A 11 16.75 -16.08 15.93
C SER A 11 17.22 -14.62 16.02
N ALA A 12 17.95 -14.13 15.02
CA ALA A 12 18.41 -12.75 14.96
C ALA A 12 17.26 -11.76 14.82
N GLU A 13 16.24 -12.07 14.00
CA GLU A 13 15.06 -11.24 13.87
C GLU A 13 14.25 -11.18 15.18
N LYS A 14 14.06 -12.33 15.84
CA LYS A 14 13.40 -12.37 17.16
C LYS A 14 14.13 -11.50 18.18
N SER A 15 15.46 -11.65 18.29
CA SER A 15 16.29 -10.82 19.18
C SER A 15 16.29 -9.34 18.77
N GLY A 16 16.15 -9.03 17.49
CA GLY A 16 16.05 -7.67 16.94
C GLY A 16 14.65 -7.02 17.06
N GLY A 17 13.71 -7.67 17.79
CA GLY A 17 12.37 -7.13 18.04
C GLY A 17 11.40 -7.24 16.87
N TRP A 18 11.71 -8.04 15.86
CA TRP A 18 10.81 -8.28 14.75
C TRP A 18 9.63 -9.16 15.17
N LYS A 19 8.47 -8.85 14.63
CA LYS A 19 7.23 -9.60 14.79
C LYS A 19 6.71 -10.01 13.41
N LEU A 20 6.25 -11.24 13.32
CA LEU A 20 5.61 -11.75 12.11
C LEU A 20 4.13 -11.32 12.11
N LEU A 21 3.69 -10.69 11.01
CA LEU A 21 2.31 -10.25 10.85
C LEU A 21 1.43 -11.25 10.10
N PHE A 22 2.04 -12.25 9.43
CA PHE A 22 1.31 -13.28 8.69
C PHE A 22 2.00 -14.63 8.86
N ASP A 23 1.23 -15.63 9.27
CA ASP A 23 1.72 -16.99 9.59
C ASP A 23 1.74 -17.95 8.38
N GLY A 24 1.33 -17.47 7.20
CA GLY A 24 1.21 -18.29 5.99
C GLY A 24 -0.05 -19.16 5.92
N LYS A 25 -0.91 -19.16 6.95
CA LYS A 25 -2.03 -20.10 7.09
C LYS A 25 -3.36 -19.44 7.37
N SER A 26 -3.36 -18.29 8.04
CA SER A 26 -4.60 -17.64 8.46
C SER A 26 -4.52 -16.12 8.30
N MET A 27 -5.66 -15.48 8.08
CA MET A 27 -5.77 -14.02 8.06
C MET A 27 -5.88 -13.41 9.47
N LYS A 28 -5.46 -14.16 10.51
CA LYS A 28 -5.45 -13.65 11.89
C LYS A 28 -4.58 -12.40 11.98
N GLY A 29 -5.15 -11.31 12.51
CA GLY A 29 -4.44 -10.01 12.57
C GLY A 29 -4.66 -9.12 11.35
N TRP A 30 -5.36 -9.62 10.33
CA TRP A 30 -5.73 -8.89 9.12
C TRP A 30 -7.25 -8.81 8.99
N VAL A 31 -7.78 -7.65 8.65
CA VAL A 31 -9.22 -7.39 8.65
C VAL A 31 -9.65 -6.42 7.56
N ASP A 32 -10.92 -6.48 7.22
CA ASP A 32 -11.68 -5.29 6.89
C ASP A 32 -12.03 -4.58 8.21
N VAL A 33 -11.52 -3.37 8.39
CA VAL A 33 -11.66 -2.62 9.66
C VAL A 33 -13.12 -2.38 10.03
N ARG A 34 -14.04 -2.32 9.06
CA ARG A 34 -15.47 -2.10 9.33
C ARG A 34 -16.15 -3.32 9.90
N LYS A 35 -15.75 -4.50 9.46
CA LYS A 35 -16.36 -5.77 9.89
C LYS A 35 -15.61 -6.45 11.03
N ASN A 36 -14.38 -6.01 11.32
CA ASN A 36 -13.44 -6.71 12.17
C ASN A 36 -13.25 -8.19 11.75
N ALA A 37 -13.38 -8.45 10.46
CA ALA A 37 -13.23 -9.74 9.80
C ALA A 37 -12.49 -9.55 8.46
N PRO A 38 -11.90 -10.58 7.87
CA PRO A 38 -11.30 -10.45 6.54
C PRO A 38 -12.29 -9.93 5.51
N PRO A 39 -11.84 -9.18 4.50
CA PRO A 39 -12.68 -8.74 3.37
C PRO A 39 -13.26 -9.96 2.63
N GLY A 40 -14.50 -9.87 2.18
CA GLY A 40 -15.28 -10.96 1.58
C GLY A 40 -14.54 -11.76 0.52
N ASP A 41 -14.76 -11.44 -0.77
CA ASP A 41 -14.15 -12.12 -1.92
C ASP A 41 -12.87 -11.45 -2.42
N SER A 42 -12.42 -10.36 -1.78
CA SER A 42 -11.25 -9.58 -2.23
C SER A 42 -9.92 -10.22 -1.88
N TRP A 43 -9.86 -11.14 -0.93
CA TRP A 43 -8.62 -11.73 -0.42
C TRP A 43 -8.75 -13.22 -0.15
N THR A 44 -7.67 -13.96 -0.44
CA THR A 44 -7.53 -15.38 -0.13
C THR A 44 -6.11 -15.68 0.34
N ILE A 45 -5.86 -16.92 0.73
CA ILE A 45 -4.52 -17.45 1.00
C ILE A 45 -4.20 -18.48 -0.07
N GLU A 46 -3.07 -18.32 -0.73
CA GLU A 46 -2.57 -19.24 -1.76
C GLU A 46 -1.07 -19.49 -1.55
N ASP A 47 -0.67 -20.72 -1.46
CA ASP A 47 0.75 -21.15 -1.30
C ASP A 47 1.51 -20.41 -0.19
N GLY A 48 0.85 -20.21 0.96
CA GLY A 48 1.44 -19.51 2.09
C GLY A 48 1.59 -18.00 1.91
N ALA A 49 0.87 -17.41 0.97
CA ALA A 49 0.82 -15.96 0.76
C ALA A 49 -0.60 -15.43 0.88
N LEU A 50 -0.76 -14.22 1.41
CA LEU A 50 -1.98 -13.42 1.23
C LEU A 50 -2.06 -13.02 -0.24
N LYS A 51 -3.18 -13.30 -0.89
CA LYS A 51 -3.39 -13.01 -2.31
C LYS A 51 -4.58 -12.09 -2.49
N SER A 52 -4.41 -10.98 -3.20
CA SER A 52 -5.52 -10.21 -3.72
C SER A 52 -6.20 -10.96 -4.85
N VAL A 53 -7.51 -11.11 -4.76
CA VAL A 53 -8.32 -11.77 -5.79
C VAL A 53 -8.55 -10.78 -6.93
N PRO A 54 -8.24 -11.14 -8.19
CA PRO A 54 -8.47 -10.24 -9.31
C PRO A 54 -9.98 -10.05 -9.57
N HIS A 55 -10.35 -8.85 -9.96
CA HIS A 55 -11.71 -8.47 -10.35
C HIS A 55 -12.80 -8.86 -9.33
N PRO A 56 -12.62 -8.58 -8.01
CA PRO A 56 -13.65 -8.89 -7.03
C PRO A 56 -14.88 -8.00 -7.25
N LYS A 57 -16.05 -8.41 -6.78
CA LYS A 57 -17.27 -7.60 -6.87
C LYS A 57 -17.13 -6.26 -6.17
N LEU A 58 -16.45 -6.25 -5.04
CA LEU A 58 -16.14 -5.08 -4.24
C LEU A 58 -14.64 -5.09 -3.94
N ARG A 59 -13.91 -4.10 -4.46
CA ARG A 59 -12.46 -3.99 -4.20
C ARG A 59 -12.21 -3.38 -2.82
N GLU A 60 -11.60 -4.16 -1.94
CA GLU A 60 -11.27 -3.77 -0.58
C GLU A 60 -9.83 -4.11 -0.23
N ASP A 61 -9.17 -3.15 0.43
CA ASP A 61 -7.83 -3.37 0.97
C ASP A 61 -7.87 -4.19 2.25
N LEU A 62 -6.78 -4.90 2.55
CA LEU A 62 -6.64 -5.73 3.73
C LEU A 62 -5.80 -5.01 4.78
N PHE A 63 -6.38 -4.70 5.94
CA PHE A 63 -5.74 -3.89 6.98
C PHE A 63 -5.16 -4.74 8.10
N SER A 64 -4.02 -4.31 8.68
CA SER A 64 -3.58 -4.83 9.97
C SER A 64 -4.52 -4.39 11.10
N LYS A 65 -4.79 -5.29 12.06
CA LYS A 65 -5.50 -4.92 13.31
C LYS A 65 -4.63 -4.03 14.20
N GLU A 66 -3.33 -4.32 14.21
CA GLU A 66 -2.37 -3.55 14.98
C GLU A 66 -2.08 -2.20 14.32
N LEU A 67 -1.89 -1.18 15.14
CA LEU A 67 -1.53 0.17 14.72
C LEU A 67 -0.04 0.39 14.92
N PHE A 68 0.56 1.15 13.99
CA PHE A 68 1.98 1.44 13.96
C PHE A 68 2.21 2.95 13.85
N GLY A 69 3.13 3.45 14.68
CA GLY A 69 3.65 4.82 14.62
C GLY A 69 4.97 4.84 13.85
N ASP A 70 6.08 4.81 14.58
CA ASP A 70 7.40 4.62 14.02
C ASP A 70 7.68 3.12 13.92
N PHE A 71 8.08 2.66 12.75
CA PHE A 71 8.26 1.23 12.50
C PHE A 71 9.20 0.96 11.33
N GLU A 72 9.70 -0.24 11.29
CA GLU A 72 10.32 -0.86 10.12
C GLU A 72 9.48 -2.06 9.71
N LEU A 73 9.13 -2.15 8.44
CA LEU A 73 8.32 -3.21 7.84
C LEU A 73 9.09 -3.84 6.69
N SER A 74 9.17 -5.16 6.68
CA SER A 74 9.73 -5.94 5.56
C SER A 74 8.70 -6.95 5.08
N TRP A 75 8.61 -7.15 3.77
CA TRP A 75 7.73 -8.14 3.17
C TRP A 75 8.28 -8.64 1.84
N GLU A 76 7.83 -9.82 1.43
CA GLU A 76 8.02 -10.33 0.08
C GLU A 76 6.70 -10.26 -0.69
N TRP A 77 6.81 -9.94 -1.97
CA TRP A 77 5.66 -9.80 -2.84
C TRP A 77 5.97 -10.18 -4.28
N LYS A 78 4.96 -10.64 -5.00
CA LYS A 78 4.96 -10.80 -6.45
C LYS A 78 3.62 -10.33 -7.03
N ILE A 79 3.60 -10.00 -8.30
CA ILE A 79 2.39 -9.57 -9.03
C ILE A 79 2.28 -10.36 -10.33
N GLU A 80 1.07 -10.40 -10.87
CA GLU A 80 0.82 -10.91 -12.21
C GLU A 80 1.28 -9.92 -13.31
N ALA A 81 1.27 -10.36 -14.56
CA ALA A 81 1.58 -9.52 -15.72
C ALA A 81 0.59 -8.35 -15.80
N LYS A 82 1.10 -7.14 -16.00
CA LYS A 82 0.35 -5.87 -15.96
C LYS A 82 -0.32 -5.59 -14.61
N GLY A 83 0.06 -6.29 -13.55
CA GLY A 83 -0.52 -6.13 -12.22
C GLY A 83 -0.13 -4.80 -11.58
N ASN A 84 -1.04 -4.32 -10.74
CA ASN A 84 -0.88 -3.14 -9.88
C ASN A 84 -1.37 -3.47 -8.47
N SER A 85 -0.60 -3.06 -7.49
CA SER A 85 -0.89 -3.18 -6.07
C SER A 85 -0.04 -2.18 -5.29
N GLY A 86 -0.10 -2.21 -3.98
CA GLY A 86 0.71 -1.36 -3.11
C GLY A 86 0.62 -1.76 -1.65
N LEU A 87 1.52 -1.21 -0.86
CA LEU A 87 1.43 -1.27 0.59
C LEU A 87 1.25 0.16 1.11
N LYS A 88 0.16 0.37 1.86
CA LYS A 88 -0.21 1.69 2.38
C LYS A 88 0.09 1.81 3.85
N TYR A 89 0.56 2.99 4.26
CA TYR A 89 0.93 3.31 5.63
C TYR A 89 0.57 4.76 5.97
N ARG A 90 0.62 5.14 7.24
CA ARG A 90 0.13 6.45 7.73
C ARG A 90 -1.29 6.72 7.22
N ILE A 91 -2.17 5.75 7.31
CA ILE A 91 -3.54 5.81 6.81
C ILE A 91 -4.38 6.76 7.66
N GLN A 92 -4.94 7.79 7.02
CA GLN A 92 -5.66 8.86 7.68
C GLN A 92 -7.18 8.69 7.59
N ASP A 93 -7.65 8.19 6.44
CA ASP A 93 -9.07 8.09 6.14
C ASP A 93 -9.32 7.04 5.06
N ARG A 94 -10.58 6.70 4.86
CA ARG A 94 -11.05 5.83 3.79
C ARG A 94 -12.49 6.13 3.42
N PHE A 95 -12.84 5.92 2.17
CA PHE A 95 -14.18 6.07 1.63
C PHE A 95 -14.34 5.21 0.37
N PHE A 96 -15.57 5.09 -0.11
CA PHE A 96 -15.81 4.37 -1.35
C PHE A 96 -15.94 5.32 -2.53
N VAL A 97 -15.49 4.84 -3.69
CA VAL A 97 -15.56 5.55 -4.98
C VAL A 97 -16.26 4.65 -5.99
N ASP A 98 -17.20 5.21 -6.73
CA ASP A 98 -17.79 4.58 -7.90
C ASP A 98 -17.03 5.03 -9.15
N GLU A 99 -16.07 4.22 -9.60
CA GLU A 99 -15.24 4.56 -10.76
C GLU A 99 -16.01 4.67 -12.07
N LYS A 100 -17.21 4.10 -12.18
CA LYS A 100 -18.06 4.26 -13.37
C LYS A 100 -18.41 5.74 -13.61
N ARG A 101 -18.37 6.54 -12.55
CA ARG A 101 -18.64 7.98 -12.58
C ARG A 101 -17.43 8.83 -12.96
N ILE A 102 -16.26 8.25 -13.23
CA ILE A 102 -15.04 9.03 -13.54
C ILE A 102 -15.25 9.98 -14.74
N LYS A 103 -16.06 9.56 -15.72
CA LYS A 103 -16.38 10.38 -16.91
C LYS A 103 -17.12 11.68 -16.56
N GLU A 104 -17.92 11.71 -15.48
CA GLU A 104 -18.63 12.90 -15.01
C GLU A 104 -17.67 13.94 -14.43
N TYR A 105 -16.55 13.50 -13.89
CA TYR A 105 -15.56 14.34 -13.19
C TYR A 105 -14.33 14.67 -14.04
N GLY A 106 -14.12 13.97 -15.15
CA GLY A 106 -12.99 14.11 -16.07
C GLY A 106 -11.68 13.55 -15.56
N LYS A 107 -11.48 13.46 -14.24
CA LYS A 107 -10.30 12.83 -13.62
C LYS A 107 -10.63 12.26 -12.23
N PHE A 108 -9.85 11.25 -11.85
CA PHE A 108 -10.04 10.50 -10.61
C PHE A 108 -9.96 11.37 -9.36
N GLU A 109 -9.03 12.32 -9.30
CA GLU A 109 -8.82 13.19 -8.13
C GLU A 109 -10.06 14.04 -7.81
N LYS A 110 -10.78 14.52 -8.83
CA LYS A 110 -12.04 15.25 -8.63
C LYS A 110 -13.15 14.35 -8.08
N LEU A 111 -13.27 13.15 -8.64
CA LEU A 111 -14.22 12.14 -8.18
C LEU A 111 -13.94 11.74 -6.73
N ALA A 112 -12.67 11.46 -6.39
CA ALA A 112 -12.26 11.09 -5.05
C ALA A 112 -12.49 12.23 -4.04
N ASN A 113 -12.20 13.47 -4.39
CA ASN A 113 -12.47 14.63 -3.54
C ASN A 113 -13.98 14.80 -3.27
N ASP A 114 -14.83 14.62 -4.27
CA ASP A 114 -16.27 14.67 -4.11
C ASP A 114 -16.76 13.54 -3.18
N ALA A 115 -16.31 12.34 -3.39
CA ALA A 115 -16.64 11.19 -2.55
C ALA A 115 -16.15 11.36 -1.10
N ALA A 116 -14.93 11.89 -0.90
CA ALA A 116 -14.36 12.20 0.40
C ALA A 116 -15.16 13.28 1.15
N THR A 117 -15.65 14.27 0.43
CA THR A 117 -16.43 15.39 0.99
C THR A 117 -17.86 14.96 1.31
N LYS A 118 -18.55 14.38 0.35
CA LYS A 118 -19.98 14.07 0.44
C LYS A 118 -20.30 12.77 1.17
N ARG A 119 -19.37 11.81 1.18
CA ARG A 119 -19.56 10.46 1.79
C ARG A 119 -20.82 9.73 1.29
N ASN A 120 -21.20 9.99 0.05
CA ASN A 120 -22.46 9.54 -0.54
C ASN A 120 -22.34 8.21 -1.31
N VAL A 121 -21.13 7.70 -1.50
CA VAL A 121 -20.90 6.40 -2.16
C VAL A 121 -20.98 5.30 -1.13
N LYS A 122 -21.94 4.38 -1.33
CA LYS A 122 -22.14 3.22 -0.46
C LYS A 122 -21.15 2.11 -0.80
N ARG A 123 -20.83 1.29 0.20
CA ARG A 123 -20.08 0.06 0.04
C ARG A 123 -20.99 -1.01 -0.59
N VAL A 124 -20.97 -1.11 -1.92
CA VAL A 124 -21.76 -2.06 -2.71
C VAL A 124 -20.92 -2.60 -3.87
N ASP A 125 -21.38 -3.68 -4.47
CA ASP A 125 -20.75 -4.27 -5.65
C ASP A 125 -20.47 -3.22 -6.74
N GLY A 126 -19.27 -3.27 -7.32
CA GLY A 126 -18.83 -2.34 -8.35
C GLY A 126 -18.22 -1.03 -7.83
N THR A 127 -18.15 -0.85 -6.51
CA THR A 127 -17.39 0.26 -5.90
C THR A 127 -15.99 -0.18 -5.47
N GLN A 128 -15.11 0.79 -5.27
CA GLN A 128 -13.75 0.61 -4.78
C GLN A 128 -13.55 1.34 -3.48
N GLU A 129 -12.90 0.70 -2.51
CA GLU A 129 -12.41 1.37 -1.33
C GLU A 129 -11.19 2.22 -1.70
N TYR A 130 -11.24 3.52 -1.37
CA TYR A 130 -10.11 4.43 -1.50
C TYR A 130 -9.54 4.76 -0.14
N ILE A 131 -8.24 4.52 0.01
CA ILE A 131 -7.49 4.73 1.24
C ILE A 131 -6.67 6.00 1.14
N VAL A 132 -6.90 6.93 2.06
CA VAL A 132 -6.10 8.14 2.22
C VAL A 132 -4.90 7.82 3.10
N GLY A 133 -3.76 7.66 2.51
CA GLY A 133 -2.50 7.32 3.14
C GLY A 133 -1.34 7.48 2.15
N PHE A 134 -0.13 7.19 2.61
CA PHE A 134 1.03 7.08 1.74
C PHE A 134 1.18 5.65 1.24
N GLU A 135 1.71 5.48 0.04
CA GLU A 135 1.74 4.19 -0.63
C GLU A 135 3.15 3.89 -1.19
N TYR A 136 3.69 2.73 -0.78
CA TYR A 136 4.78 2.08 -1.49
C TYR A 136 4.20 1.40 -2.73
N GLN A 137 4.54 1.90 -3.92
CA GLN A 137 4.00 1.36 -5.17
C GLN A 137 4.59 -0.01 -5.52
N MET A 138 3.74 -0.92 -5.95
CA MET A 138 4.07 -2.25 -6.45
C MET A 138 3.35 -2.47 -7.78
N ILE A 139 4.09 -2.44 -8.90
CA ILE A 139 3.50 -2.44 -10.24
C ILE A 139 4.40 -3.15 -11.24
N ASP A 140 3.82 -3.73 -12.27
CA ASP A 140 4.61 -4.17 -13.43
C ASP A 140 5.12 -2.96 -14.21
N ASN A 141 6.37 -2.55 -13.93
CA ASN A 141 6.97 -1.37 -14.54
C ASN A 141 6.99 -1.41 -16.08
N ALA A 142 7.07 -2.59 -16.67
CA ALA A 142 7.12 -2.77 -18.12
C ALA A 142 5.73 -2.85 -18.75
N GLY A 143 4.81 -3.57 -18.08
CA GLY A 143 3.52 -3.94 -18.66
C GLY A 143 2.36 -3.01 -18.33
N HIS A 144 2.37 -2.37 -17.16
CA HIS A 144 1.23 -1.58 -16.69
C HIS A 144 1.24 -0.14 -17.26
N PRO A 145 0.10 0.38 -17.75
CA PRO A 145 0.03 1.74 -18.32
C PRO A 145 0.44 2.85 -17.35
N ASP A 146 0.08 2.74 -16.07
CA ASP A 146 0.42 3.76 -15.07
C ASP A 146 1.93 3.90 -14.88
N ALA A 147 2.69 2.81 -14.88
CA ALA A 147 4.13 2.85 -14.73
C ALA A 147 4.84 3.63 -15.86
N ARG A 148 4.21 3.67 -17.07
CA ARG A 148 4.71 4.42 -18.22
C ARG A 148 4.57 5.94 -18.07
N ARG A 149 3.82 6.42 -17.09
CA ARG A 149 3.68 7.85 -16.77
C ARG A 149 4.94 8.45 -16.15
N GLY A 150 5.91 7.62 -15.76
CA GLY A 150 7.20 8.03 -15.23
C GLY A 150 7.49 7.49 -13.83
N GLY A 151 8.68 7.79 -13.30
CA GLY A 151 9.20 7.24 -12.05
C GLY A 151 8.28 7.38 -10.84
N TYR A 152 7.50 8.44 -10.75
CA TYR A 152 6.52 8.67 -9.66
C TYR A 152 5.45 7.58 -9.52
N TYR A 153 5.29 6.72 -10.54
CA TYR A 153 4.27 5.67 -10.64
C TYR A 153 4.88 4.26 -10.71
N GLN A 154 6.20 4.15 -10.58
CA GLN A 154 6.93 2.90 -10.67
C GLN A 154 7.12 2.23 -9.30
N THR A 155 7.44 0.95 -9.31
CA THR A 155 7.71 0.17 -8.10
C THR A 155 8.76 0.84 -7.22
N GLY A 156 8.48 0.94 -5.93
CA GLY A 156 9.34 1.58 -4.94
C GLY A 156 9.07 3.07 -4.74
N ALA A 157 8.30 3.72 -5.61
CA ALA A 157 7.91 5.12 -5.42
C ALA A 157 7.10 5.33 -4.14
N LEU A 158 7.22 6.50 -3.53
CA LEU A 158 6.10 7.08 -2.78
C LEU A 158 5.10 7.59 -3.82
N TYR A 159 4.06 6.80 -4.07
CA TYR A 159 3.17 6.95 -5.22
C TYR A 159 2.77 8.39 -5.48
N SER A 160 3.04 8.87 -6.68
CA SER A 160 2.78 10.23 -7.20
C SER A 160 3.50 11.39 -6.48
N MET A 161 4.38 11.10 -5.49
CA MET A 161 5.02 12.14 -4.67
C MET A 161 6.55 12.14 -4.79
N ILE A 162 7.20 10.98 -4.61
CA ILE A 162 8.67 10.86 -4.70
C ILE A 162 8.99 9.63 -5.56
N PRO A 163 9.76 9.79 -6.66
CA PRO A 163 10.16 8.66 -7.50
C PRO A 163 11.27 7.85 -6.82
N PRO A 164 11.40 6.56 -7.13
CA PRO A 164 12.57 5.78 -6.72
C PRO A 164 13.80 6.20 -7.54
N VAL A 165 15.00 5.94 -7.00
CA VAL A 165 16.23 6.02 -7.78
C VAL A 165 16.25 4.94 -8.86
N GLU A 166 16.84 5.22 -10.01
CA GLU A 166 16.80 4.35 -11.20
C GLU A 166 17.59 3.04 -11.06
N THR A 167 18.43 2.92 -10.03
CA THR A 167 19.38 1.79 -9.89
C THR A 167 18.75 0.49 -9.42
N ALA A 168 17.51 0.48 -8.96
CA ALA A 168 16.85 -0.74 -8.51
C ALA A 168 15.63 -1.05 -9.36
N ALA A 169 15.69 -2.19 -10.04
CA ALA A 169 14.56 -2.75 -10.78
C ALA A 169 13.88 -3.86 -9.98
N PRO A 170 12.55 -3.99 -10.07
CA PRO A 170 11.87 -5.17 -9.58
C PRO A 170 12.34 -6.40 -10.38
N LYS A 171 12.25 -7.58 -9.78
CA LYS A 171 12.43 -8.85 -10.46
C LYS A 171 11.32 -9.04 -11.51
N ARG A 172 11.47 -10.07 -12.33
CA ARG A 172 10.46 -10.40 -13.35
C ARG A 172 9.10 -10.65 -12.71
N VAL A 173 8.06 -10.32 -13.43
CA VAL A 173 6.69 -10.66 -13.06
C VAL A 173 6.57 -12.13 -12.68
N GLY A 174 5.88 -12.42 -11.58
CA GLY A 174 5.75 -13.77 -11.02
C GLY A 174 6.88 -14.18 -10.06
N GLU A 175 7.99 -13.44 -10.00
CA GLU A 175 9.07 -13.68 -9.03
C GLU A 175 8.86 -12.83 -7.77
N TYR A 176 9.20 -13.38 -6.60
CA TYR A 176 9.12 -12.66 -5.33
C TYR A 176 10.22 -11.59 -5.22
N ASN A 177 9.80 -10.34 -5.08
CA ASN A 177 10.62 -9.21 -4.64
C ASN A 177 10.61 -9.16 -3.12
N GLN A 178 11.65 -8.58 -2.53
CA GLN A 178 11.69 -8.17 -1.13
C GLN A 178 11.63 -6.65 -1.06
N SER A 179 10.72 -6.12 -0.27
CA SER A 179 10.65 -4.69 0.03
C SER A 179 10.75 -4.42 1.51
N ARG A 180 11.15 -3.20 1.84
CA ARG A 180 11.24 -2.71 3.21
C ARG A 180 10.87 -1.24 3.25
N ILE A 181 10.14 -0.84 4.28
CA ILE A 181 9.83 0.56 4.61
C ILE A 181 10.38 0.85 5.99
N VAL A 182 10.99 2.02 6.16
CA VAL A 182 11.30 2.62 7.47
C VAL A 182 10.47 3.88 7.59
N VAL A 183 9.78 4.04 8.71
CA VAL A 183 9.01 5.25 9.07
C VAL A 183 9.43 5.68 10.45
N LYS A 184 9.99 6.90 10.57
CA LYS A 184 10.38 7.50 11.84
C LYS A 184 9.99 8.98 11.86
N GLY A 185 8.95 9.33 12.59
CA GLY A 185 8.35 10.66 12.48
C GLY A 185 7.84 10.91 11.07
N ASN A 186 8.39 11.92 10.40
CA ASN A 186 8.11 12.22 9.00
C ASN A 186 9.15 11.63 8.03
N HIS A 187 10.26 11.11 8.54
CA HIS A 187 11.29 10.47 7.74
C HIS A 187 10.82 9.12 7.23
N ILE A 188 11.04 8.85 5.95
CA ILE A 188 10.71 7.59 5.30
C ILE A 188 11.86 7.06 4.44
N GLU A 189 12.01 5.76 4.42
CA GLU A 189 12.84 5.07 3.44
C GLU A 189 12.03 3.96 2.77
N HIS A 190 12.22 3.80 1.45
CA HIS A 190 11.77 2.62 0.71
C HIS A 190 12.98 1.84 0.21
N TRP A 191 12.91 0.52 0.33
CA TRP A 191 13.94 -0.42 -0.10
C TRP A 191 13.34 -1.47 -1.02
N LEU A 192 14.07 -1.85 -2.05
CA LEU A 192 13.69 -2.89 -3.01
C LEU A 192 14.88 -3.82 -3.24
N ASN A 193 14.71 -5.11 -3.00
CA ASN A 193 15.72 -6.16 -3.20
C ASN A 193 17.09 -5.82 -2.59
N GLY A 194 17.09 -5.24 -1.37
CA GLY A 194 18.29 -4.86 -0.63
C GLY A 194 18.85 -3.48 -0.97
N VAL A 195 18.30 -2.76 -1.93
CA VAL A 195 18.73 -1.41 -2.32
C VAL A 195 17.76 -0.36 -1.76
N LYS A 196 18.28 0.71 -1.12
CA LYS A 196 17.48 1.88 -0.77
C LYS A 196 17.13 2.65 -2.03
N VAL A 197 15.86 2.62 -2.42
CA VAL A 197 15.37 3.23 -3.67
C VAL A 197 14.78 4.61 -3.46
N LEU A 198 14.43 4.94 -2.21
CA LEU A 198 13.87 6.24 -1.86
C LEU A 198 14.20 6.57 -0.42
N GLU A 199 14.51 7.83 -0.18
CA GLU A 199 14.60 8.45 1.14
C GLU A 199 13.95 9.82 1.05
N GLY A 200 13.15 10.20 2.05
CA GLY A 200 12.43 11.48 2.01
C GLY A 200 11.73 11.83 3.32
N GLU A 201 11.15 13.01 3.30
CA GLU A 201 10.38 13.56 4.41
C GLU A 201 8.93 13.80 3.97
N LEU A 202 7.96 13.24 4.68
CA LEU A 202 6.53 13.38 4.35
C LEU A 202 6.04 14.83 4.43
N LYS A 203 6.69 15.67 5.24
CA LYS A 203 6.40 17.10 5.38
C LYS A 203 7.42 18.02 4.71
N ALA A 204 8.30 17.51 3.87
CA ALA A 204 9.15 18.37 3.05
C ALA A 204 8.30 19.22 2.09
N ALA A 205 8.73 20.44 1.81
CA ALA A 205 8.02 21.34 0.89
C ALA A 205 7.72 20.69 -0.46
N THR A 206 8.69 19.96 -1.02
CA THR A 206 8.53 19.24 -2.29
C THR A 206 7.47 18.13 -2.23
N THR A 207 7.37 17.39 -1.12
CA THR A 207 6.34 16.36 -0.92
C THR A 207 4.96 17.01 -0.79
N LEU A 208 4.87 18.10 -0.02
CA LEU A 208 3.62 18.83 0.17
C LEU A 208 3.14 19.49 -1.13
N GLU A 209 4.05 20.05 -1.95
CA GLU A 209 3.75 20.58 -3.28
C GLU A 209 3.16 19.50 -4.20
N LYS A 210 3.75 18.30 -4.23
CA LYS A 210 3.21 17.17 -5.00
C LYS A 210 1.84 16.72 -4.49
N THR A 211 1.66 16.69 -3.17
CA THR A 211 0.39 16.36 -2.55
C THR A 211 -0.69 17.40 -2.92
N ALA A 212 -0.35 18.70 -2.86
CA ALA A 212 -1.23 19.80 -3.25
C ALA A 212 -1.55 19.80 -4.75
N ALA A 213 -0.58 19.51 -5.59
CA ALA A 213 -0.78 19.41 -7.04
C ALA A 213 -1.76 18.27 -7.41
N ARG A 214 -1.76 17.17 -6.63
CA ARG A 214 -2.69 16.07 -6.82
C ARG A 214 -4.08 16.36 -6.24
N TRP A 215 -4.17 16.85 -5.01
CA TRP A 215 -5.42 16.91 -4.26
C TRP A 215 -6.01 18.32 -4.07
N THR A 216 -5.26 19.36 -4.30
CA THR A 216 -5.50 20.76 -3.90
C THR A 216 -5.51 20.96 -2.38
N THR A 217 -5.11 22.13 -1.91
CA THR A 217 -4.96 22.40 -0.47
C THR A 217 -6.28 22.42 0.30
N GLU A 218 -7.39 22.73 -0.37
CA GLU A 218 -8.74 22.76 0.21
C GLU A 218 -9.34 21.37 0.39
N SER A 219 -8.76 20.38 -0.29
CA SER A 219 -9.24 19.01 -0.28
C SER A 219 -9.19 18.39 1.12
N PRO A 220 -10.24 17.66 1.55
CA PRO A 220 -10.19 16.89 2.81
C PRO A 220 -9.10 15.83 2.78
N ILE A 221 -8.71 15.33 1.59
CA ILE A 221 -7.62 14.36 1.42
C ILE A 221 -6.28 15.03 1.72
N TYR A 222 -6.01 16.22 1.14
CA TYR A 222 -4.79 16.98 1.43
C TYR A 222 -4.68 17.30 2.91
N LYS A 223 -5.74 17.86 3.50
CA LYS A 223 -5.75 18.23 4.93
C LYS A 223 -5.45 17.06 5.83
N ALA A 224 -6.03 15.90 5.56
CA ALA A 224 -5.78 14.68 6.32
C ALA A 224 -4.32 14.22 6.23
N LEU A 225 -3.66 14.34 5.08
CA LEU A 225 -2.28 13.92 4.87
C LEU A 225 -1.26 14.94 5.39
N ALA A 226 -1.53 16.24 5.23
CA ALA A 226 -0.53 17.30 5.37
C ALA A 226 -0.63 18.10 6.68
N GLU A 227 -1.83 18.35 7.19
CA GLU A 227 -2.01 19.29 8.32
C GLU A 227 -1.81 18.60 9.68
N GLN A 228 -2.70 17.66 10.03
CA GLN A 228 -2.70 16.98 11.34
C GLN A 228 -2.83 15.46 11.19
N PRO A 229 -1.85 14.79 10.57
CA PRO A 229 -1.94 13.36 10.34
C PRO A 229 -1.88 12.56 11.64
N LYS A 230 -2.73 11.54 11.73
CA LYS A 230 -2.67 10.53 12.80
C LYS A 230 -1.31 9.84 12.76
N GLN A 231 -0.71 9.65 13.93
CA GLN A 231 0.60 9.01 14.04
C GLN A 231 0.48 7.48 14.19
N GLN A 232 -0.56 6.99 14.85
CA GLN A 232 -0.82 5.57 15.02
C GLN A 232 -1.87 5.12 14.00
N CYS A 233 -1.44 4.34 13.01
CA CYS A 233 -2.26 3.93 11.87
C CYS A 233 -2.07 2.45 11.56
N PRO A 234 -3.07 1.77 10.99
CA PRO A 234 -2.85 0.46 10.40
C PRO A 234 -1.95 0.60 9.16
N ILE A 235 -1.38 -0.52 8.73
CA ILE A 235 -0.89 -0.71 7.37
C ILE A 235 -1.95 -1.43 6.56
N ALA A 236 -1.96 -1.26 5.24
CA ALA A 236 -2.89 -1.97 4.38
C ALA A 236 -2.19 -2.50 3.12
N LEU A 237 -2.60 -3.69 2.72
CA LEU A 237 -2.26 -4.29 1.44
C LEU A 237 -3.36 -3.93 0.45
N GLN A 238 -2.98 -3.40 -0.72
CA GLN A 238 -3.95 -2.92 -1.70
C GLN A 238 -4.46 -4.06 -2.60
N ASN A 239 -5.78 -4.13 -2.79
CA ASN A 239 -6.38 -4.83 -3.91
C ASN A 239 -6.77 -3.79 -4.98
N HIS A 240 -5.94 -3.68 -6.03
CA HIS A 240 -6.21 -2.78 -7.15
C HIS A 240 -7.09 -3.43 -8.26
N GLY A 241 -7.49 -4.70 -8.08
CA GLY A 241 -8.24 -5.47 -9.07
C GLY A 241 -7.39 -6.50 -9.81
N ASP A 242 -6.11 -6.59 -9.46
CA ASP A 242 -5.13 -7.53 -10.04
C ASP A 242 -4.62 -8.50 -8.98
N ALA A 243 -4.05 -9.64 -9.40
CA ALA A 243 -3.46 -10.59 -8.48
C ALA A 243 -2.08 -10.13 -7.99
N ALA A 244 -1.96 -10.01 -6.68
CA ALA A 244 -0.71 -9.78 -5.97
C ALA A 244 -0.61 -10.72 -4.77
N TRP A 245 0.58 -11.22 -4.47
CA TRP A 245 0.85 -12.14 -3.39
C TRP A 245 1.82 -11.50 -2.40
N PHE A 246 1.52 -11.64 -1.11
CA PHE A 246 2.31 -11.07 -0.01
C PHE A 246 2.65 -12.17 1.00
N ARG A 247 3.91 -12.29 1.39
CA ARG A 247 4.39 -13.22 2.42
C ARG A 247 5.56 -12.63 3.17
N ASN A 248 6.07 -13.31 4.18
CA ASN A 248 7.19 -12.84 5.00
C ASN A 248 6.98 -11.42 5.55
N ILE A 249 5.73 -11.08 5.90
CA ILE A 249 5.38 -9.75 6.40
C ILE A 249 5.84 -9.62 7.84
N LYS A 250 6.88 -8.85 8.07
CA LYS A 250 7.56 -8.68 9.37
C LYS A 250 7.64 -7.21 9.73
N VAL A 251 7.39 -6.89 10.99
CA VAL A 251 7.45 -5.52 11.49
C VAL A 251 8.24 -5.45 12.79
N ARG A 252 8.95 -4.36 13.03
CA ARG A 252 9.44 -3.96 14.36
C ARG A 252 9.11 -2.50 14.61
N LYS A 253 8.82 -2.16 15.86
CA LYS A 253 8.64 -0.78 16.31
C LYS A 253 10.00 -0.12 16.50
N LEU A 254 10.10 1.15 16.18
CA LEU A 254 11.31 1.97 16.32
C LEU A 254 11.18 2.92 17.50
#